data_9598eadaf04b2e9b1c0687b48bcc87e6
#
_entry.id   9598eadaf04b2e9b1c0687b48bcc87e6
#
_cell.length_a   1.000
_cell.length_b   1.000
_cell.length_c   1.000
_cell.angle_alpha   90.00
_cell.angle_beta   90.00
_cell.angle_gamma   90.00
#
_symmetry.space_group_name_H-M   'P 1'
#
loop_
_entity.id
_entity.type
_entity.pdbx_description
1 polymer ?
#
loop_
_entity_poly.entity_id
_entity_poly.type
_entity_poly.pdbx_seq_one_letter_code
_entity_poly.pdbx_strand_id
1 'polypeptide(L)'
;MSTSDRASLLAGVGSYYTAKLAEFGPTNRGVDWNGEASHNLRHQQFLRLLAPDPEASVIDLGCGYGDFLGFLRTHGHSGRFVGYDIAPAMIAEAVRLHGVEADRAWHVGAEPAEPADYAIASGILNVKGDMPDAEWSSYVIETIELLGRSSRRGFAVNMLSLSSDPERRRANLHYADPVEMLRFCLARYGRSIALLQDYGLYEFTLIVRHS
;
A
#
# COMPACT_ATOMS: atom_id res chain seq x y z
N MET A 1 13.59 6.73 12.63
CA MET A 1 14.59 6.74 11.53
C MET A 1 15.04 8.17 11.25
N SER A 2 16.32 8.44 10.87
CA SER A 2 16.71 9.81 10.48
C SER A 2 16.13 10.17 9.10
N THR A 3 15.97 11.47 8.81
CA THR A 3 15.48 11.95 7.51
C THR A 3 16.37 11.49 6.34
N SER A 4 17.70 11.44 6.57
CA SER A 4 18.69 10.99 5.59
C SER A 4 18.54 9.50 5.27
N ASP A 5 18.34 8.66 6.30
CA ASP A 5 18.19 7.21 6.16
C ASP A 5 16.90 6.88 5.41
N ARG A 6 15.81 7.59 5.75
CA ARG A 6 14.53 7.47 5.05
C ARG A 6 14.64 7.84 3.56
N ALA A 7 15.32 8.94 3.24
CA ALA A 7 15.51 9.36 1.85
C ALA A 7 16.32 8.32 1.05
N SER A 8 17.39 7.78 1.64
CA SER A 8 18.21 6.72 1.02
C SER A 8 17.39 5.44 0.78
N LEU A 9 16.59 5.03 1.77
CA LEU A 9 15.68 3.90 1.65
C LEU A 9 14.72 4.06 0.47
N LEU A 10 13.98 5.18 0.45
CA LEU A 10 12.98 5.44 -0.58
C LEU A 10 13.62 5.51 -1.98
N ALA A 11 14.83 6.06 -2.11
CA ALA A 11 15.58 6.06 -3.37
C ALA A 11 15.92 4.64 -3.84
N GLY A 12 16.35 3.75 -2.94
CA GLY A 12 16.64 2.35 -3.24
C GLY A 12 15.39 1.59 -3.70
N VAL A 13 14.29 1.74 -2.97
CA VAL A 13 13.00 1.11 -3.33
C VAL A 13 12.47 1.66 -4.67
N GLY A 14 12.55 2.97 -4.90
CA GLY A 14 12.14 3.59 -6.15
C GLY A 14 12.94 3.08 -7.37
N SER A 15 14.26 2.89 -7.20
CA SER A 15 15.13 2.30 -8.23
C SER A 15 14.75 0.86 -8.53
N TYR A 16 14.47 0.07 -7.50
CA TYR A 16 14.03 -1.33 -7.64
C TYR A 16 12.76 -1.44 -8.48
N TYR A 17 11.72 -0.69 -8.15
CA TYR A 17 10.45 -0.75 -8.88
C TYR A 17 10.54 -0.13 -10.28
N THR A 18 11.38 0.88 -10.48
CA THR A 18 11.67 1.42 -11.82
C THR A 18 12.29 0.34 -12.73
N ALA A 19 13.24 -0.45 -12.21
CA ALA A 19 13.83 -1.56 -12.95
C ALA A 19 12.80 -2.66 -13.26
N LYS A 20 11.93 -3.01 -12.29
CA LYS A 20 10.84 -3.98 -12.50
C LYS A 20 9.86 -3.54 -13.58
N LEU A 21 9.46 -2.28 -13.56
CA LEU A 21 8.57 -1.71 -14.59
C LEU A 21 9.24 -1.74 -15.99
N ALA A 22 10.51 -1.41 -16.07
CA ALA A 22 11.26 -1.44 -17.35
C ALA A 22 11.37 -2.88 -17.91
N GLU A 23 11.53 -3.90 -17.05
CA GLU A 23 11.67 -5.30 -17.45
C GLU A 23 10.31 -5.94 -17.81
N PHE A 24 9.27 -5.71 -17.03
CA PHE A 24 8.00 -6.44 -17.13
C PHE A 24 6.80 -5.60 -17.58
N GLY A 25 7.01 -4.30 -17.80
CA GLY A 25 5.92 -3.37 -18.13
C GLY A 25 4.89 -3.19 -16.99
N PRO A 26 3.74 -2.53 -17.27
CA PRO A 26 2.66 -2.31 -16.31
C PRO A 26 1.83 -3.60 -16.12
N THR A 27 2.42 -4.54 -15.43
CA THR A 27 1.84 -5.86 -15.13
C THR A 27 2.06 -6.20 -13.65
N ASN A 28 1.38 -7.24 -13.16
CA ASN A 28 1.62 -7.76 -11.82
C ASN A 28 3.11 -8.07 -11.54
N ARG A 29 3.88 -8.52 -12.54
CA ARG A 29 5.35 -8.73 -12.42
C ARG A 29 6.12 -7.41 -12.30
N GLY A 30 5.65 -6.35 -12.94
CA GLY A 30 6.25 -5.01 -12.86
C GLY A 30 6.14 -4.39 -11.47
N VAL A 31 5.22 -4.85 -10.65
CA VAL A 31 5.07 -4.49 -9.22
C VAL A 31 5.42 -5.65 -8.28
N ASP A 32 6.17 -6.64 -8.78
CA ASP A 32 6.71 -7.79 -8.04
C ASP A 32 5.66 -8.73 -7.41
N TRP A 33 4.49 -8.85 -8.05
CA TRP A 33 3.44 -9.78 -7.63
C TRP A 33 3.47 -11.10 -8.42
N ASN A 34 3.16 -12.21 -7.74
CA ASN A 34 3.28 -13.57 -8.28
C ASN A 34 2.16 -13.97 -9.27
N GLY A 35 1.20 -13.11 -9.56
CA GLY A 35 0.14 -13.39 -10.52
C GLY A 35 -1.08 -12.48 -10.35
N GLU A 36 -1.89 -12.37 -11.41
CA GLU A 36 -3.08 -11.53 -11.46
C GLU A 36 -4.12 -11.93 -10.39
N ALA A 37 -4.36 -13.22 -10.20
CA ALA A 37 -5.32 -13.70 -9.21
C ALA A 37 -4.94 -13.28 -7.79
N SER A 38 -3.65 -13.37 -7.42
CA SER A 38 -3.17 -12.93 -6.12
C SER A 38 -3.19 -11.42 -5.96
N HIS A 39 -2.97 -10.68 -7.04
CA HIS A 39 -3.08 -9.22 -7.07
C HIS A 39 -4.52 -8.78 -6.80
N ASN A 40 -5.48 -9.34 -7.53
CA ASN A 40 -6.91 -9.07 -7.32
C ASN A 40 -7.40 -9.45 -5.93
N LEU A 41 -6.92 -10.56 -5.34
CA LEU A 41 -7.27 -10.94 -3.97
C LEU A 41 -6.87 -9.88 -2.94
N ARG A 42 -5.72 -9.21 -3.11
CA ARG A 42 -5.29 -8.11 -2.24
C ARG A 42 -6.23 -6.91 -2.36
N HIS A 43 -6.54 -6.52 -3.59
CA HIS A 43 -7.46 -5.42 -3.88
C HIS A 43 -8.85 -5.68 -3.27
N GLN A 44 -9.35 -6.90 -3.34
CA GLN A 44 -10.64 -7.29 -2.75
C GLN A 44 -10.70 -7.05 -1.24
N GLN A 45 -9.58 -7.21 -0.50
CA GLN A 45 -9.59 -6.97 0.94
C GLN A 45 -9.88 -5.50 1.26
N PHE A 46 -9.41 -4.57 0.44
CA PHE A 46 -9.67 -3.13 0.62
C PHE A 46 -11.13 -2.74 0.36
N LEU A 47 -11.87 -3.50 -0.45
CA LEU A 47 -13.30 -3.23 -0.66
C LEU A 47 -14.11 -3.29 0.64
N ARG A 48 -13.67 -4.05 1.65
CA ARG A 48 -14.33 -4.05 2.98
C ARG A 48 -14.29 -2.69 3.66
N LEU A 49 -13.32 -1.85 3.34
CA LEU A 49 -13.25 -0.46 3.79
C LEU A 49 -14.07 0.46 2.88
N LEU A 50 -13.95 0.31 1.57
CA LEU A 50 -14.38 1.28 0.55
C LEU A 50 -15.80 1.08 0.02
N ALA A 51 -16.27 -0.19 -0.09
CA ALA A 51 -17.57 -0.50 -0.69
C ALA A 51 -18.79 0.14 0.00
N PRO A 52 -18.79 0.40 1.32
CA PRO A 52 -19.91 1.10 1.97
C PRO A 52 -20.08 2.56 1.51
N ASP A 53 -19.05 3.15 0.86
CA ASP A 53 -19.06 4.53 0.38
C ASP A 53 -18.35 4.66 -0.97
N PRO A 54 -19.05 4.33 -2.07
CA PRO A 54 -18.44 4.28 -3.40
C PRO A 54 -18.04 5.64 -3.98
N GLU A 55 -18.47 6.74 -3.37
CA GLU A 55 -18.15 8.11 -3.79
C GLU A 55 -17.05 8.76 -2.93
N ALA A 56 -16.56 8.06 -1.90
CA ALA A 56 -15.52 8.57 -1.02
C ALA A 56 -14.20 8.78 -1.77
N SER A 57 -13.46 9.81 -1.38
CA SER A 57 -12.12 10.05 -1.92
C SER A 57 -11.10 9.05 -1.34
N VAL A 58 -10.17 8.59 -2.19
CA VAL A 58 -9.15 7.58 -1.84
C VAL A 58 -7.76 8.08 -2.18
N ILE A 59 -6.84 7.97 -1.21
CA ILE A 59 -5.40 8.02 -1.44
C ILE A 59 -4.88 6.59 -1.57
N ASP A 60 -4.07 6.33 -2.61
CA ASP A 60 -3.29 5.11 -2.77
C ASP A 60 -1.80 5.44 -2.63
N LEU A 61 -1.21 5.02 -1.52
CA LEU A 61 0.20 5.24 -1.21
C LEU A 61 1.04 4.06 -1.71
N GLY A 62 1.93 4.33 -2.66
CA GLY A 62 2.62 3.31 -3.45
C GLY A 62 1.73 2.75 -4.55
N CYS A 63 1.06 3.62 -5.29
CA CYS A 63 0.05 3.26 -6.29
C CYS A 63 0.61 2.53 -7.52
N GLY A 64 1.93 2.46 -7.69
CA GLY A 64 2.54 1.91 -8.89
C GLY A 64 2.03 2.59 -10.16
N TYR A 65 1.72 1.79 -11.16
CA TYR A 65 1.12 2.25 -12.42
C TYR A 65 -0.42 2.47 -12.35
N GLY A 66 -0.99 2.47 -11.14
CA GLY A 66 -2.41 2.83 -10.93
C GLY A 66 -3.42 1.69 -11.12
N ASP A 67 -3.00 0.43 -11.04
CA ASP A 67 -3.86 -0.74 -11.25
C ASP A 67 -5.08 -0.75 -10.32
N PHE A 68 -4.91 -0.34 -9.06
CA PHE A 68 -6.00 -0.29 -8.11
C PHE A 68 -7.13 0.68 -8.52
N LEU A 69 -6.84 1.78 -9.22
CA LEU A 69 -7.89 2.64 -9.76
C LEU A 69 -8.80 1.88 -10.74
N GLY A 70 -8.20 1.13 -11.68
CA GLY A 70 -8.95 0.29 -12.62
C GLY A 70 -9.85 -0.72 -11.91
N PHE A 71 -9.28 -1.41 -10.90
CA PHE A 71 -10.02 -2.35 -10.06
C PHE A 71 -11.20 -1.67 -9.34
N LEU A 72 -10.99 -0.52 -8.73
CA LEU A 72 -12.06 0.22 -8.04
C LEU A 72 -13.19 0.61 -8.99
N ARG A 73 -12.87 1.10 -10.18
CA ARG A 73 -13.88 1.50 -11.17
C ARG A 73 -14.73 0.31 -11.62
N THR A 74 -14.14 -0.87 -11.82
CA THR A 74 -14.90 -2.09 -12.15
C THR A 74 -15.78 -2.59 -11.00
N HIS A 75 -15.51 -2.17 -9.77
CA HIS A 75 -16.31 -2.49 -8.59
C HIS A 75 -17.25 -1.34 -8.14
N GLY A 76 -17.50 -0.39 -9.02
CA GLY A 76 -18.51 0.65 -8.82
C GLY A 76 -18.07 1.84 -7.95
N HIS A 77 -16.78 1.94 -7.60
CA HIS A 77 -16.28 3.09 -6.88
C HIS A 77 -16.04 4.27 -7.83
N SER A 78 -16.67 5.40 -7.59
CA SER A 78 -16.64 6.60 -8.44
C SER A 78 -15.93 7.80 -7.81
N GLY A 79 -15.57 7.71 -6.52
CA GLY A 79 -14.94 8.79 -5.78
C GLY A 79 -13.58 9.20 -6.34
N ARG A 80 -13.14 10.40 -5.94
CA ARG A 80 -11.84 10.93 -6.35
C ARG A 80 -10.69 10.02 -5.88
N PHE A 81 -9.77 9.73 -6.79
CA PHE A 81 -8.59 8.91 -6.54
C PHE A 81 -7.31 9.74 -6.66
N VAL A 82 -6.40 9.61 -5.68
CA VAL A 82 -5.10 10.29 -5.71
C VAL A 82 -4.00 9.26 -5.45
N GLY A 83 -3.23 8.94 -6.49
CA GLY A 83 -2.10 8.02 -6.40
C GLY A 83 -0.80 8.74 -6.06
N TYR A 84 -0.04 8.17 -5.13
CA TYR A 84 1.33 8.58 -4.79
C TYR A 84 2.28 7.41 -5.00
N ASP A 85 3.40 7.65 -5.68
CA ASP A 85 4.50 6.67 -5.77
C ASP A 85 5.84 7.39 -5.76
N ILE A 86 6.84 6.76 -5.16
CA ILE A 86 8.21 7.30 -5.08
C ILE A 86 8.98 7.15 -6.38
N ALA A 87 8.58 6.22 -7.26
CA ALA A 87 9.19 5.97 -8.55
C ALA A 87 8.54 6.86 -9.64
N PRO A 88 9.24 7.87 -10.20
CA PRO A 88 8.67 8.72 -11.25
C PRO A 88 8.20 7.94 -12.48
N ALA A 89 8.85 6.83 -12.79
CA ALA A 89 8.47 5.97 -13.91
C ALA A 89 7.08 5.33 -13.70
N MET A 90 6.74 4.93 -12.46
CA MET A 90 5.41 4.41 -12.12
C MET A 90 4.34 5.48 -12.32
N ILE A 91 4.58 6.70 -11.85
CA ILE A 91 3.64 7.82 -12.03
C ILE A 91 3.46 8.19 -13.51
N ALA A 92 4.56 8.21 -14.28
CA ALA A 92 4.46 8.45 -15.73
C ALA A 92 3.60 7.39 -16.43
N GLU A 93 3.74 6.13 -16.02
CA GLU A 93 2.94 5.03 -16.56
C GLU A 93 1.48 5.10 -16.10
N ALA A 94 1.21 5.47 -14.83
CA ALA A 94 -0.14 5.70 -14.33
C ALA A 94 -0.86 6.82 -15.12
N VAL A 95 -0.17 7.94 -15.39
CA VAL A 95 -0.69 9.01 -16.24
C VAL A 95 -0.96 8.54 -17.67
N ARG A 96 -0.05 7.74 -18.23
CA ARG A 96 -0.23 7.19 -19.59
C ARG A 96 -1.45 6.28 -19.71
N LEU A 97 -1.70 5.44 -18.69
CA LEU A 97 -2.79 4.45 -18.70
C LEU A 97 -4.14 5.06 -18.33
N HIS A 98 -4.14 5.96 -17.37
CA HIS A 98 -5.38 6.44 -16.76
C HIS A 98 -5.68 7.92 -17.00
N GLY A 99 -4.70 8.70 -17.48
CA GLY A 99 -4.83 10.16 -17.65
C GLY A 99 -4.84 10.92 -16.34
N VAL A 100 -5.01 12.24 -16.44
CA VAL A 100 -5.24 13.17 -15.32
C VAL A 100 -6.57 13.84 -15.57
N GLU A 101 -7.52 13.69 -14.65
CA GLU A 101 -8.87 14.23 -14.75
C GLU A 101 -9.35 14.79 -13.41
N ALA A 102 -10.54 15.36 -13.37
CA ALA A 102 -11.07 15.94 -12.12
C ALA A 102 -11.22 14.91 -10.98
N ASP A 103 -11.47 13.64 -11.33
CA ASP A 103 -11.67 12.54 -10.40
C ASP A 103 -10.38 11.76 -10.08
N ARG A 104 -9.23 12.11 -10.69
CA ARG A 104 -7.96 11.40 -10.47
C ARG A 104 -6.73 12.28 -10.62
N ALA A 105 -5.73 12.06 -9.78
CA ALA A 105 -4.44 12.74 -9.81
C ALA A 105 -3.31 11.79 -9.41
N TRP A 106 -2.08 12.10 -9.87
CA TRP A 106 -0.90 11.28 -9.66
C TRP A 106 0.26 12.14 -9.22
N HIS A 107 0.97 11.74 -8.17
CA HIS A 107 2.04 12.51 -7.58
C HIS A 107 3.28 11.65 -7.32
N VAL A 108 4.44 12.15 -7.69
CA VAL A 108 5.72 11.56 -7.28
C VAL A 108 5.99 11.98 -5.83
N GLY A 109 6.10 10.99 -4.94
CA GLY A 109 6.38 11.25 -3.52
C GLY A 109 5.79 10.20 -2.60
N ALA A 110 6.14 10.33 -1.32
CA ALA A 110 5.71 9.40 -0.26
C ALA A 110 4.79 10.08 0.77
N GLU A 111 4.44 11.35 0.60
CA GLU A 111 3.64 12.10 1.58
C GLU A 111 2.48 12.82 0.90
N PRO A 112 1.24 12.40 1.18
CA PRO A 112 0.05 13.10 0.71
C PRO A 112 -0.03 14.52 1.23
N ALA A 113 -0.29 15.48 0.33
CA ALA A 113 -0.39 16.90 0.69
C ALA A 113 -1.68 17.23 1.47
N GLU A 114 -2.76 16.51 1.18
CA GLU A 114 -4.05 16.69 1.84
C GLU A 114 -4.69 15.33 2.15
N PRO A 115 -5.45 15.19 3.25
CA PRO A 115 -6.12 13.94 3.56
C PRO A 115 -7.33 13.69 2.65
N ALA A 116 -7.55 12.41 2.29
CA ALA A 116 -8.77 11.93 1.66
C ALA A 116 -9.76 11.34 2.69
N ASP A 117 -10.89 10.79 2.24
CA ASP A 117 -11.78 10.05 3.13
C ASP A 117 -11.13 8.77 3.58
N TYR A 118 -10.49 8.05 2.66
CA TYR A 118 -9.75 6.83 2.94
C TYR A 118 -8.34 6.89 2.37
N ALA A 119 -7.41 6.15 3.01
CA ALA A 119 -6.07 5.93 2.51
C ALA A 119 -5.78 4.42 2.48
N ILE A 120 -5.09 3.98 1.43
CA ILE A 120 -4.65 2.60 1.35
C ILE A 120 -3.15 2.52 1.02
N ALA A 121 -2.53 1.39 1.36
CA ALA A 121 -1.19 1.04 0.91
C ALA A 121 -1.12 -0.48 0.66
N SER A 122 -0.72 -0.86 -0.54
CA SER A 122 -0.61 -2.25 -0.95
C SER A 122 0.83 -2.63 -1.27
N GLY A 123 1.42 -3.52 -0.45
CA GLY A 123 2.71 -4.14 -0.72
C GLY A 123 3.96 -3.29 -0.50
N ILE A 124 3.84 -2.02 -0.19
CA ILE A 124 4.97 -1.09 -0.03
C ILE A 124 5.85 -1.39 1.20
N LEU A 125 5.36 -2.19 2.13
CA LEU A 125 6.04 -2.53 3.38
C LEU A 125 6.77 -3.89 3.33
N ASN A 126 6.81 -4.53 2.17
CA ASN A 126 7.30 -5.88 2.03
C ASN A 126 8.79 -5.96 1.66
N VAL A 127 9.27 -5.11 0.74
CA VAL A 127 10.65 -5.19 0.19
C VAL A 127 11.58 -4.30 1.00
N LYS A 128 12.29 -4.88 1.97
CA LYS A 128 13.24 -4.17 2.82
C LYS A 128 14.67 -4.12 2.27
N GLY A 129 14.99 -4.97 1.28
CA GLY A 129 16.35 -5.11 0.80
C GLY A 129 17.32 -5.54 1.91
N ASP A 130 18.43 -4.83 2.04
CA ASP A 130 19.47 -5.08 3.05
C ASP A 130 19.26 -4.27 4.35
N MET A 131 18.12 -3.55 4.48
CA MET A 131 17.84 -2.76 5.68
C MET A 131 17.65 -3.65 6.91
N PRO A 132 18.23 -3.27 8.08
CA PRO A 132 18.00 -3.97 9.33
C PRO A 132 16.52 -4.01 9.72
N ASP A 133 16.05 -5.13 10.27
CA ASP A 133 14.64 -5.33 10.63
C ASP A 133 14.11 -4.27 11.61
N ALA A 134 14.93 -3.82 12.55
CA ALA A 134 14.54 -2.78 13.51
C ALA A 134 14.26 -1.42 12.83
N GLU A 135 15.07 -1.05 11.85
CA GLU A 135 14.88 0.19 11.10
C GLU A 135 13.66 0.09 10.17
N TRP A 136 13.48 -1.06 9.51
CA TRP A 136 12.30 -1.29 8.68
C TRP A 136 11.01 -1.31 9.51
N SER A 137 11.02 -1.92 10.70
CA SER A 137 9.87 -1.91 11.61
C SER A 137 9.49 -0.48 12.01
N SER A 138 10.46 0.39 12.21
CA SER A 138 10.20 1.82 12.46
C SER A 138 9.51 2.49 11.25
N TYR A 139 9.99 2.19 10.03
CA TYR A 139 9.37 2.66 8.80
C TYR A 139 7.92 2.15 8.62
N VAL A 140 7.66 0.89 9.00
CA VAL A 140 6.29 0.31 8.99
C VAL A 140 5.36 1.13 9.89
N ILE A 141 5.77 1.41 11.12
CA ILE A 141 4.98 2.20 12.07
C ILE A 141 4.75 3.62 11.57
N GLU A 142 5.81 4.30 11.09
CA GLU A 142 5.71 5.65 10.52
C GLU A 142 4.73 5.70 9.32
N THR A 143 4.73 4.64 8.49
CA THR A 143 3.81 4.54 7.34
C THR A 143 2.37 4.31 7.78
N ILE A 144 2.11 3.48 8.79
CA ILE A 144 0.77 3.30 9.36
C ILE A 144 0.26 4.62 9.96
N GLU A 145 1.12 5.37 10.66
CA GLU A 145 0.75 6.69 11.17
C GLU A 145 0.51 7.71 10.06
N LEU A 146 1.28 7.63 8.95
CA LEU A 146 1.03 8.45 7.77
C LEU A 146 -0.35 8.17 7.17
N LEU A 147 -0.71 6.90 6.98
CA LEU A 147 -2.04 6.52 6.49
C LEU A 147 -3.15 7.05 7.42
N GLY A 148 -2.94 6.95 8.74
CA GLY A 148 -3.87 7.45 9.73
C GLY A 148 -4.12 8.96 9.62
N ARG A 149 -3.05 9.77 9.48
CA ARG A 149 -3.20 11.24 9.34
C ARG A 149 -3.63 11.69 7.95
N SER A 150 -3.45 10.85 6.92
CA SER A 150 -3.85 11.11 5.54
C SER A 150 -5.28 10.67 5.23
N SER A 151 -6.00 10.13 6.19
CA SER A 151 -7.39 9.68 6.03
C SER A 151 -8.31 10.28 7.07
N ARG A 152 -9.50 10.73 6.67
CA ARG A 152 -10.52 11.29 7.57
C ARG A 152 -11.38 10.21 8.23
N ARG A 153 -11.62 9.11 7.52
CA ARG A 153 -12.60 8.08 7.90
C ARG A 153 -11.98 6.71 8.16
N GLY A 154 -10.76 6.50 7.65
CA GLY A 154 -10.04 5.26 7.90
C GLY A 154 -9.02 4.91 6.82
N PHE A 155 -8.26 3.87 7.09
CA PHE A 155 -7.24 3.38 6.16
C PHE A 155 -7.16 1.87 6.16
N ALA A 156 -6.49 1.33 5.13
CA ALA A 156 -6.15 -0.09 5.06
C ALA A 156 -4.73 -0.27 4.53
N VAL A 157 -4.05 -1.31 5.02
CA VAL A 157 -2.70 -1.68 4.63
C VAL A 157 -2.53 -3.19 4.64
N ASN A 158 -1.84 -3.75 3.66
CA ASN A 158 -1.43 -5.15 3.70
C ASN A 158 0.09 -5.29 3.90
N MET A 159 0.48 -6.40 4.49
CA MET A 159 1.87 -6.74 4.78
C MET A 159 2.06 -8.25 4.69
N LEU A 160 3.27 -8.70 4.35
CA LEU A 160 3.65 -10.10 4.50
C LEU A 160 3.59 -10.50 5.98
N SER A 161 3.02 -11.69 6.22
CA SER A 161 2.78 -12.18 7.58
C SER A 161 3.95 -13.00 8.13
N LEU A 162 4.32 -12.75 9.38
CA LEU A 162 5.24 -13.62 10.11
C LEU A 162 4.68 -15.04 10.33
N SER A 163 3.38 -15.26 10.09
CA SER A 163 2.78 -16.60 10.04
C SER A 163 3.05 -17.38 8.75
N SER A 164 3.82 -16.80 7.79
CA SER A 164 4.24 -17.49 6.57
C SER A 164 5.15 -18.67 6.89
N ASP A 165 5.11 -19.72 6.05
CA ASP A 165 5.98 -20.88 6.18
C ASP A 165 7.45 -20.45 6.19
N PRO A 166 8.25 -20.84 7.20
CA PRO A 166 9.64 -20.37 7.36
C PRO A 166 10.51 -20.59 6.11
N GLU A 167 10.34 -21.73 5.43
CA GLU A 167 11.10 -22.10 4.22
C GLU A 167 10.76 -21.25 3.00
N ARG A 168 9.67 -20.49 3.04
CA ARG A 168 9.26 -19.58 1.97
C ARG A 168 9.67 -18.14 2.23
N ARG A 169 10.17 -17.84 3.43
CA ARG A 169 10.60 -16.49 3.77
C ARG A 169 11.92 -16.16 3.09
N ARG A 170 12.04 -14.92 2.61
CA ARG A 170 13.24 -14.40 1.94
C ARG A 170 13.87 -13.30 2.79
N ALA A 171 15.20 -13.27 2.86
CA ALA A 171 15.95 -12.34 3.71
C ALA A 171 15.75 -10.85 3.33
N ASN A 172 15.49 -10.58 2.05
CA ASN A 172 15.25 -9.23 1.53
C ASN A 172 13.79 -8.74 1.71
N LEU A 173 12.93 -9.56 2.33
CA LEU A 173 11.54 -9.20 2.61
C LEU A 173 11.31 -9.05 4.11
N HIS A 174 10.40 -8.15 4.46
CA HIS A 174 9.93 -7.97 5.83
C HIS A 174 8.64 -8.74 6.04
N TYR A 175 8.55 -9.43 7.17
CA TYR A 175 7.37 -10.17 7.61
C TYR A 175 6.93 -9.61 8.95
N ALA A 176 5.83 -8.89 8.96
CA ALA A 176 5.28 -8.28 10.16
C ALA A 176 4.51 -9.30 11.02
N ASP A 177 4.56 -9.14 12.35
CA ASP A 177 3.70 -9.89 13.26
C ASP A 177 2.27 -9.30 13.23
N PRO A 178 1.26 -10.05 12.75
CA PRO A 178 -0.12 -9.55 12.66
C PRO A 178 -0.69 -9.13 14.02
N VAL A 179 -0.30 -9.82 15.09
CA VAL A 179 -0.81 -9.55 16.45
C VAL A 179 -0.19 -8.27 17.01
N GLU A 180 1.10 -8.04 16.80
CA GLU A 180 1.76 -6.79 17.20
C GLU A 180 1.18 -5.59 16.45
N MET A 181 0.98 -5.72 15.14
CA MET A 181 0.39 -4.66 14.32
C MET A 181 -1.06 -4.37 14.74
N LEU A 182 -1.84 -5.40 15.05
CA LEU A 182 -3.19 -5.23 15.59
C LEU A 182 -3.16 -4.51 16.95
N ARG A 183 -2.28 -4.91 17.86
CA ARG A 183 -2.14 -4.25 19.18
C ARG A 183 -1.77 -2.78 19.03
N PHE A 184 -0.81 -2.47 18.15
CA PHE A 184 -0.42 -1.10 17.87
C PHE A 184 -1.62 -0.28 17.37
N CYS A 185 -2.36 -0.79 16.38
CA CYS A 185 -3.51 -0.09 15.82
C CYS A 185 -4.64 0.07 16.84
N LEU A 186 -4.92 -0.95 17.68
CA LEU A 186 -5.92 -0.86 18.75
C LEU A 186 -5.57 0.25 19.77
N ALA A 187 -4.30 0.33 20.16
CA ALA A 187 -3.83 1.35 21.09
C ALA A 187 -3.89 2.76 20.50
N ARG A 188 -3.65 2.89 19.19
CA ARG A 188 -3.49 4.19 18.51
C ARG A 188 -4.80 4.74 17.94
N TYR A 189 -5.67 3.86 17.42
CA TYR A 189 -6.88 4.23 16.66
C TYR A 189 -8.18 3.70 17.26
N GLY A 190 -8.12 2.96 18.36
CA GLY A 190 -9.31 2.43 19.03
C GLY A 190 -9.78 1.09 18.46
N ARG A 191 -11.04 0.75 18.70
CA ARG A 191 -11.57 -0.62 18.55
C ARG A 191 -12.12 -0.96 17.15
N SER A 192 -12.32 0.02 16.28
CA SER A 192 -12.93 -0.19 14.96
C SER A 192 -11.91 -0.73 13.94
N ILE A 193 -11.36 -1.91 14.21
CA ILE A 193 -10.28 -2.51 13.44
C ILE A 193 -10.67 -3.92 13.01
N ALA A 194 -10.32 -4.29 11.76
CA ALA A 194 -10.35 -5.65 11.29
C ALA A 194 -8.94 -6.09 10.86
N LEU A 195 -8.56 -7.30 11.25
CA LEU A 195 -7.40 -8.01 10.73
C LEU A 195 -7.91 -9.18 9.89
N LEU A 196 -7.50 -9.23 8.63
CA LEU A 196 -7.89 -10.23 7.65
C LEU A 196 -6.65 -11.03 7.25
N GLN A 197 -6.69 -12.34 7.38
CA GLN A 197 -5.61 -13.25 6.98
C GLN A 197 -6.15 -14.55 6.36
N ASP A 198 -7.45 -14.61 6.05
CA ASP A 198 -8.18 -15.79 5.62
C ASP A 198 -8.37 -15.88 4.10
N TYR A 199 -7.56 -15.14 3.32
CA TYR A 199 -7.70 -15.06 1.86
C TYR A 199 -6.61 -15.82 1.07
N GLY A 200 -5.92 -16.78 1.73
CA GLY A 200 -5.04 -17.76 1.07
C GLY A 200 -3.69 -17.23 0.58
N LEU A 201 -3.28 -16.03 1.00
CA LEU A 201 -1.96 -15.46 0.75
C LEU A 201 -1.10 -15.44 2.02
N TYR A 202 0.22 -15.38 1.87
CA TYR A 202 1.17 -15.21 2.98
C TYR A 202 1.20 -13.79 3.54
N GLU A 203 0.04 -13.17 3.61
CA GLU A 203 -0.16 -11.77 3.97
C GLU A 203 -1.34 -11.61 4.93
N PHE A 204 -1.40 -10.46 5.55
CA PHE A 204 -2.59 -10.00 6.25
C PHE A 204 -2.92 -8.57 5.84
N THR A 205 -4.18 -8.19 5.99
CA THR A 205 -4.67 -6.84 5.78
C THR A 205 -5.22 -6.29 7.08
N LEU A 206 -4.76 -5.11 7.47
CA LEU A 206 -5.37 -4.31 8.54
C LEU A 206 -6.29 -3.26 7.93
N ILE A 207 -7.50 -3.17 8.49
CA ILE A 207 -8.48 -2.13 8.17
C ILE A 207 -8.77 -1.37 9.46
N VAL A 208 -8.55 -0.07 9.44
CA VAL A 208 -8.82 0.83 10.58
C VAL A 208 -9.88 1.83 10.15
N ARG A 209 -10.95 1.98 10.95
CA ARG A 209 -11.95 3.05 10.78
C ARG A 209 -11.80 4.03 11.92
N HIS A 210 -11.70 5.31 11.57
CA HIS A 210 -11.72 6.38 12.56
C HIS A 210 -13.13 6.52 13.15
N SER A 211 -13.21 6.69 14.45
CA SER A 211 -14.46 6.89 15.23
C SER A 211 -14.82 8.36 15.33
#